data_d993672d8a83c623177f1ecc3b147cc8
#
_entry.id   d993672d8a83c623177f1ecc3b147cc8
#
_cell.length_a   1.000
_cell.length_b   1.000
_cell.length_c   1.000
_cell.angle_alpha   90.00
_cell.angle_beta   90.00
_cell.angle_gamma   90.00
#
_symmetry.space_group_name_H-M   'P 1'
#
loop_
_entity.id
_entity.type
_entity.pdbx_description
1 polymer ?
#
loop_
_entity_poly.entity_id
_entity_poly.type
_entity_poly.pdbx_seq_one_letter_code
_entity_poly.pdbx_strand_id
1 'polypeptide(L)'
;MKYIIMCGGNYQNWYFPRQLLEVKGEPIVARTIRLLKERGVDPEDIFISSDNPVFKQYAPVLHHENRYETDIFDIDNNGLWTDAFYPTDEPCTYLMGDVVFSPDAIKTIVETETDDIEFFASAPPFSPLYTKPWAEPFAFKVVNQPHLRSAIQLTQIFMRQGAFRRKPIAWELWQVIKTQALNVIEYDSYVHINDYTCDVDGPEDLAKIEEKMPYETSMERIG
;
A
#
# COMPACT_ATOMS: atom_id res chain seq x y z
N MET A 1 -4.22 17.39 -0.94
CA MET A 1 -4.13 16.05 -1.60
C MET A 1 -4.69 15.02 -0.66
N LYS A 2 -5.61 14.17 -1.13
CA LYS A 2 -6.18 13.12 -0.29
C LYS A 2 -5.20 11.95 -0.09
N TYR A 3 -5.24 11.35 1.10
CA TYR A 3 -4.50 10.12 1.43
C TYR A 3 -5.52 9.04 1.74
N ILE A 4 -5.50 7.95 0.95
CA ILE A 4 -6.46 6.85 1.04
C ILE A 4 -5.73 5.60 1.49
N ILE A 5 -6.01 5.13 2.70
CA ILE A 5 -5.46 3.90 3.24
C ILE A 5 -6.37 2.75 2.77
N MET A 6 -5.81 1.84 1.97
CA MET A 6 -6.55 0.73 1.37
C MET A 6 -6.71 -0.41 2.37
N CYS A 7 -7.89 -0.52 2.99
CA CYS A 7 -8.22 -1.51 4.01
C CYS A 7 -9.33 -2.48 3.55
N GLY A 8 -9.39 -2.75 2.27
CA GLY A 8 -10.25 -3.77 1.69
C GLY A 8 -9.53 -5.10 1.50
N GLY A 9 -10.25 -6.12 1.06
CA GLY A 9 -9.73 -7.43 0.68
C GLY A 9 -10.02 -8.56 1.66
N ASN A 10 -9.69 -9.78 1.24
CA ASN A 10 -9.92 -11.00 2.01
C ASN A 10 -8.76 -11.27 2.99
N TYR A 11 -9.09 -11.76 4.18
CA TYR A 11 -8.15 -11.99 5.28
C TYR A 11 -7.94 -13.50 5.52
N GLN A 12 -7.47 -14.22 4.51
CA GLN A 12 -7.43 -15.70 4.53
C GLN A 12 -6.73 -16.30 5.75
N ASN A 13 -5.68 -15.66 6.25
CA ASN A 13 -4.89 -16.15 7.39
C ASN A 13 -5.24 -15.52 8.73
N TRP A 14 -6.27 -14.66 8.76
CA TRP A 14 -6.64 -13.87 9.93
C TRP A 14 -8.15 -13.85 10.12
N TYR A 15 -8.60 -13.95 11.37
CA TYR A 15 -10.03 -13.86 11.73
C TYR A 15 -10.58 -12.42 11.73
N PHE A 16 -9.72 -11.44 11.50
CA PHE A 16 -10.04 -10.00 11.47
C PHE A 16 -9.10 -9.26 10.50
N PRO A 17 -9.40 -8.01 10.14
CA PRO A 17 -8.57 -7.22 9.24
C PRO A 17 -7.12 -7.09 9.70
N ARG A 18 -6.14 -7.46 8.87
CA ARG A 18 -4.70 -7.35 9.17
C ARG A 18 -4.28 -5.94 9.58
N GLN A 19 -4.94 -4.94 9.04
CA GLN A 19 -4.72 -3.52 9.33
C GLN A 19 -4.99 -3.15 10.81
N LEU A 20 -5.68 -4.01 11.54
CA LEU A 20 -5.96 -3.87 12.98
C LEU A 20 -4.96 -4.63 13.86
N LEU A 21 -3.99 -5.34 13.27
CA LEU A 21 -2.89 -5.93 14.03
C LEU A 21 -2.10 -4.82 14.72
N GLU A 22 -1.69 -5.09 15.94
CA GLU A 22 -0.91 -4.13 16.73
C GLU A 22 0.58 -4.34 16.53
N VAL A 23 1.27 -3.26 16.25
CA VAL A 23 2.74 -3.16 16.24
C VAL A 23 3.13 -2.30 17.43
N LYS A 24 3.85 -2.89 18.39
CA LYS A 24 4.21 -2.23 19.67
C LYS A 24 3.00 -1.58 20.38
N GLY A 25 1.85 -2.24 20.33
CA GLY A 25 0.62 -1.81 20.98
C GLY A 25 -0.18 -0.74 20.24
N GLU A 26 0.15 -0.45 18.96
CA GLU A 26 -0.60 0.48 18.12
C GLU A 26 -1.09 -0.25 16.85
N PRO A 27 -2.40 -0.22 16.51
CA PRO A 27 -2.89 -0.80 15.26
C PRO A 27 -2.22 -0.20 14.03
N ILE A 28 -1.89 -1.03 13.03
CA ILE A 28 -1.19 -0.59 11.80
C ILE A 28 -1.88 0.61 11.16
N VAL A 29 -3.20 0.56 11.02
CA VAL A 29 -3.97 1.68 10.43
C VAL A 29 -3.89 2.95 11.27
N ALA A 30 -3.94 2.85 12.60
CA ALA A 30 -3.82 3.98 13.51
C ALA A 30 -2.42 4.61 13.43
N ARG A 31 -1.38 3.77 13.37
CA ARG A 31 0.01 4.18 13.17
C ARG A 31 0.17 4.96 11.87
N THR A 32 -0.33 4.45 10.76
CA THR A 32 -0.26 5.13 9.46
C THR A 32 -0.92 6.50 9.52
N ILE A 33 -2.10 6.61 10.12
CA ILE A 33 -2.81 7.89 10.31
C ILE A 33 -2.00 8.85 11.18
N ARG A 34 -1.44 8.38 12.30
CA ARG A 34 -0.60 9.20 13.17
C ARG A 34 0.62 9.74 12.43
N LEU A 35 1.34 8.88 11.72
CA LEU A 35 2.53 9.27 10.97
C LEU A 35 2.22 10.30 9.87
N LEU A 36 1.09 10.17 9.16
CA LEU A 36 0.64 11.18 8.19
C LEU A 36 0.40 12.54 8.87
N LYS A 37 -0.31 12.56 10.01
CA LYS A 37 -0.56 13.77 10.78
C LYS A 37 0.73 14.42 11.29
N GLU A 38 1.69 13.63 11.76
CA GLU A 38 3.01 14.10 12.19
C GLU A 38 3.81 14.75 11.04
N ARG A 39 3.49 14.42 9.79
CA ARG A 39 4.05 15.06 8.59
C ARG A 39 3.21 16.22 8.05
N GLY A 40 2.25 16.70 8.83
CA GLY A 40 1.46 17.87 8.49
C GLY A 40 0.30 17.62 7.53
N VAL A 41 -0.05 16.34 7.27
CA VAL A 41 -1.25 16.01 6.50
C VAL A 41 -2.49 16.38 7.33
N ASP A 42 -3.39 17.18 6.73
CA ASP A 42 -4.64 17.55 7.38
C ASP A 42 -5.49 16.29 7.66
N PRO A 43 -5.99 16.11 8.89
CA PRO A 43 -6.89 15.01 9.19
C PRO A 43 -8.10 14.89 8.27
N GLU A 44 -8.58 16.01 7.69
CA GLU A 44 -9.68 16.05 6.73
C GLU A 44 -9.30 15.47 5.36
N ASP A 45 -8.01 15.36 5.07
CA ASP A 45 -7.47 14.74 3.84
C ASP A 45 -7.17 13.24 4.00
N ILE A 46 -7.34 12.65 5.19
CA ILE A 46 -7.03 11.24 5.46
C ILE A 46 -8.32 10.42 5.44
N PHE A 47 -8.37 9.41 4.58
CA PHE A 47 -9.50 8.51 4.39
C PHE A 47 -9.06 7.05 4.45
N ILE A 48 -10.02 6.16 4.75
CA ILE A 48 -9.86 4.71 4.63
C ILE A 48 -10.83 4.22 3.56
N SER A 49 -10.35 3.45 2.57
CA SER A 49 -11.23 2.74 1.65
C SER A 49 -11.48 1.32 2.15
N SER A 50 -12.74 0.98 2.44
CA SER A 50 -13.14 -0.33 2.93
C SER A 50 -14.67 -0.48 2.87
N ASP A 51 -15.15 -1.72 2.84
CA ASP A 51 -16.55 -2.10 3.10
C ASP A 51 -16.79 -2.43 4.58
N ASN A 52 -15.74 -2.60 5.37
CA ASN A 52 -15.82 -2.98 6.78
C ASN A 52 -16.03 -1.74 7.68
N PRO A 53 -17.17 -1.66 8.41
CA PRO A 53 -17.49 -0.51 9.26
C PRO A 53 -16.55 -0.35 10.47
N VAL A 54 -15.74 -1.34 10.83
CA VAL A 54 -14.80 -1.28 11.95
C VAL A 54 -13.80 -0.14 11.82
N PHE A 55 -13.48 0.27 10.60
CA PHE A 55 -12.51 1.33 10.33
C PHE A 55 -13.04 2.74 10.61
N LYS A 56 -14.37 2.94 10.77
CA LYS A 56 -14.98 4.26 11.06
C LYS A 56 -14.47 4.91 12.35
N GLN A 57 -13.91 4.13 13.28
CA GLN A 57 -13.33 4.66 14.51
C GLN A 57 -11.97 5.34 14.33
N TYR A 58 -11.31 5.16 13.17
CA TYR A 58 -9.96 5.69 12.91
C TYR A 58 -9.97 6.92 12.01
N ALA A 59 -10.75 6.88 10.92
CA ALA A 59 -10.89 7.98 9.97
C ALA A 59 -12.21 7.84 9.17
N PRO A 60 -12.63 8.88 8.40
CA PRO A 60 -13.73 8.77 7.46
C PRO A 60 -13.52 7.61 6.48
N VAL A 61 -14.57 6.79 6.32
CA VAL A 61 -14.52 5.60 5.46
C VAL A 61 -15.21 5.88 4.14
N LEU A 62 -14.47 5.74 3.05
CA LEU A 62 -14.98 5.64 1.69
C LEU A 62 -15.43 4.20 1.47
N HIS A 63 -16.73 3.98 1.33
CA HIS A 63 -17.27 2.65 1.11
C HIS A 63 -16.77 2.09 -0.23
N HIS A 64 -16.04 1.00 -0.17
CA HIS A 64 -15.43 0.38 -1.33
C HIS A 64 -15.30 -1.14 -1.14
N GLU A 65 -16.04 -1.89 -1.96
CA GLU A 65 -15.95 -3.33 -1.99
C GLU A 65 -14.72 -3.73 -2.82
N ASN A 66 -13.72 -4.29 -2.15
CA ASN A 66 -12.60 -4.91 -2.83
C ASN A 66 -12.88 -6.42 -2.98
N ARG A 67 -13.09 -6.85 -4.22
CA ARG A 67 -13.38 -8.25 -4.58
C ARG A 67 -12.13 -9.09 -4.84
N TYR A 68 -10.95 -8.52 -4.61
CA TYR A 68 -9.71 -9.24 -4.77
C TYR A 68 -9.65 -10.45 -3.84
N GLU A 69 -9.44 -11.62 -4.42
CA GLU A 69 -9.12 -12.84 -3.70
C GLU A 69 -7.65 -13.17 -3.84
N THR A 70 -7.06 -13.67 -2.76
CA THR A 70 -5.61 -13.80 -2.60
C THR A 70 -4.98 -14.89 -3.44
N ASP A 71 -5.74 -15.79 -4.08
CA ASP A 71 -5.16 -16.74 -5.01
C ASP A 71 -4.80 -16.06 -6.34
N ILE A 72 -3.56 -15.58 -6.41
CA ILE A 72 -3.00 -14.94 -7.60
C ILE A 72 -2.89 -15.87 -8.82
N PHE A 73 -3.07 -17.18 -8.65
CA PHE A 73 -3.06 -18.17 -9.72
C PHE A 73 -4.46 -18.54 -10.21
N ASP A 74 -5.50 -18.19 -9.48
CA ASP A 74 -6.88 -18.35 -9.91
C ASP A 74 -7.28 -17.24 -10.91
N ILE A 75 -6.93 -17.46 -12.19
CA ILE A 75 -7.20 -16.52 -13.29
C ILE A 75 -8.70 -16.40 -13.59
N ASP A 76 -9.48 -17.39 -13.23
CA ASP A 76 -10.94 -17.42 -13.49
C ASP A 76 -11.71 -16.54 -12.48
N ASN A 77 -11.09 -16.18 -11.36
CA ASN A 77 -11.67 -15.28 -10.40
C ASN A 77 -11.68 -13.84 -10.93
N ASN A 78 -12.85 -13.21 -10.92
CA ASN A 78 -13.06 -11.87 -11.47
C ASN A 78 -12.53 -10.72 -10.59
N GLY A 79 -12.22 -10.96 -9.32
CA GLY A 79 -11.65 -9.95 -8.43
C GLY A 79 -10.18 -9.70 -8.75
N LEU A 80 -9.81 -8.46 -9.01
CA LEU A 80 -8.44 -8.07 -9.32
C LEU A 80 -7.85 -7.22 -8.19
N TRP A 81 -6.54 -7.34 -7.98
CA TRP A 81 -5.83 -6.48 -7.04
C TRP A 81 -6.04 -4.98 -7.36
N THR A 82 -6.14 -4.63 -8.66
CA THR A 82 -6.42 -3.26 -9.11
C THR A 82 -7.78 -2.73 -8.67
N ASP A 83 -8.71 -3.60 -8.24
CA ASP A 83 -10.00 -3.19 -7.68
C ASP A 83 -9.85 -2.57 -6.28
N ALA A 84 -8.67 -2.64 -5.66
CA ALA A 84 -8.37 -1.98 -4.39
C ALA A 84 -8.33 -0.44 -4.48
N PHE A 85 -8.07 0.12 -5.67
CA PHE A 85 -8.05 1.55 -5.88
C PHE A 85 -9.46 2.14 -5.80
N TYR A 86 -9.71 2.98 -4.80
CA TYR A 86 -10.96 3.74 -4.71
C TYR A 86 -11.08 4.69 -5.91
N PRO A 87 -12.18 4.63 -6.66
CA PRO A 87 -12.35 5.48 -7.85
C PRO A 87 -12.56 6.96 -7.44
N THR A 88 -11.71 7.83 -7.96
CA THR A 88 -11.80 9.28 -7.77
C THR A 88 -11.24 10.01 -8.98
N ASP A 89 -11.64 11.28 -9.16
CA ASP A 89 -11.03 12.18 -10.15
C ASP A 89 -10.02 13.14 -9.50
N GLU A 90 -9.93 13.15 -8.17
CA GLU A 90 -9.05 14.05 -7.43
C GLU A 90 -7.65 13.42 -7.24
N PRO A 91 -6.59 14.24 -7.24
CA PRO A 91 -5.26 13.77 -6.87
C PRO A 91 -5.25 13.13 -5.48
N CYS A 92 -4.70 11.93 -5.38
CA CYS A 92 -4.61 11.24 -4.09
C CYS A 92 -3.38 10.33 -3.99
N THR A 93 -3.01 10.00 -2.75
CA THR A 93 -2.01 8.98 -2.43
C THR A 93 -2.73 7.75 -1.87
N TYR A 94 -2.57 6.61 -2.52
CA TYR A 94 -3.05 5.32 -2.03
C TYR A 94 -1.94 4.64 -1.23
N LEU A 95 -2.21 4.33 0.04
CA LEU A 95 -1.30 3.59 0.91
C LEU A 95 -1.85 2.19 1.16
N MET A 96 -1.02 1.17 1.07
CA MET A 96 -1.43 -0.20 1.40
C MET A 96 -1.66 -0.32 2.90
N GLY A 97 -2.84 -0.78 3.28
CA GLY A 97 -3.32 -0.69 4.66
C GLY A 97 -2.68 -1.70 5.61
N ASP A 98 -2.09 -2.77 5.08
CA ASP A 98 -1.39 -3.83 5.81
C ASP A 98 0.12 -3.60 5.91
N VAL A 99 0.60 -2.43 5.50
CA VAL A 99 2.01 -2.04 5.60
C VAL A 99 2.29 -1.32 6.90
N VAL A 100 3.32 -1.79 7.61
CA VAL A 100 3.91 -1.08 8.74
C VAL A 100 4.93 -0.08 8.21
N PHE A 101 4.51 1.18 8.10
CA PHE A 101 5.38 2.25 7.63
C PHE A 101 6.35 2.72 8.70
N SER A 102 7.58 3.05 8.30
CA SER A 102 8.49 3.87 9.09
C SER A 102 8.12 5.36 9.00
N PRO A 103 8.54 6.20 9.96
CA PRO A 103 8.40 7.65 9.84
C PRO A 103 9.08 8.24 8.60
N ASP A 104 10.23 7.66 8.17
CA ASP A 104 10.97 8.13 7.00
C ASP A 104 10.28 7.70 5.69
N ALA A 105 9.66 6.52 5.65
CA ALA A 105 8.84 6.11 4.51
C ALA A 105 7.66 7.06 4.30
N ILE A 106 6.91 7.37 5.35
CA ILE A 106 5.80 8.34 5.26
C ILE A 106 6.30 9.72 4.87
N LYS A 107 7.46 10.17 5.41
CA LYS A 107 8.09 11.42 4.98
C LYS A 107 8.37 11.41 3.48
N THR A 108 9.04 10.38 2.97
CA THR A 108 9.33 10.23 1.54
C THR A 108 8.05 10.26 0.69
N ILE A 109 7.01 9.52 1.09
CA ILE A 109 5.74 9.49 0.37
C ILE A 109 5.07 10.87 0.36
N VAL A 110 5.06 11.59 1.48
CA VAL A 110 4.42 12.91 1.59
C VAL A 110 5.18 13.97 0.79
N GLU A 111 6.50 14.01 0.89
CA GLU A 111 7.37 15.05 0.31
C GLU A 111 7.68 14.84 -1.19
N THR A 112 7.54 13.62 -1.72
CA THR A 112 7.77 13.37 -3.16
C THR A 112 6.74 14.11 -4.00
N GLU A 113 7.21 14.95 -4.91
CA GLU A 113 6.38 15.66 -5.88
C GLU A 113 6.28 14.86 -7.18
N THR A 114 5.10 14.90 -7.80
CA THR A 114 4.85 14.34 -9.14
C THR A 114 3.70 15.07 -9.80
N ASP A 115 3.69 15.10 -11.12
CA ASP A 115 2.59 15.60 -11.96
C ASP A 115 1.81 14.45 -12.63
N ASP A 116 2.24 13.21 -12.44
CA ASP A 116 1.63 12.02 -13.03
C ASP A 116 1.36 10.94 -11.95
N ILE A 117 2.11 9.86 -11.94
CA ILE A 117 1.99 8.76 -10.98
C ILE A 117 3.39 8.38 -10.47
N GLU A 118 3.53 8.31 -9.14
CA GLU A 118 4.71 7.74 -8.49
C GLU A 118 4.36 6.49 -7.69
N PHE A 119 5.27 5.53 -7.74
CA PHE A 119 5.18 4.26 -7.02
C PHE A 119 6.28 4.15 -5.96
N PHE A 120 5.93 3.67 -4.78
CA PHE A 120 6.82 3.52 -3.63
C PHE A 120 6.91 2.06 -3.26
N ALA A 121 8.13 1.53 -3.22
CA ALA A 121 8.38 0.13 -2.90
C ALA A 121 9.75 -0.07 -2.28
N SER A 122 10.01 -1.26 -1.72
CA SER A 122 11.33 -1.57 -1.16
C SER A 122 12.40 -1.66 -2.26
N ALA A 123 13.63 -1.28 -1.91
CA ALA A 123 14.77 -1.24 -2.82
C ALA A 123 15.62 -2.54 -2.78
N PRO A 124 16.20 -2.97 -3.91
CA PRO A 124 17.31 -3.93 -3.94
C PRO A 124 18.68 -3.19 -3.79
N PRO A 125 19.78 -3.87 -3.37
CA PRO A 125 19.73 -5.16 -2.71
C PRO A 125 18.91 -5.05 -1.42
N PHE A 126 18.17 -6.10 -1.09
CA PHE A 126 17.30 -6.07 0.09
C PHE A 126 18.13 -5.74 1.33
N SER A 127 17.76 -4.67 2.00
CA SER A 127 18.39 -4.25 3.24
C SER A 127 18.26 -5.35 4.31
N PRO A 128 19.24 -5.51 5.23
CA PRO A 128 19.05 -6.35 6.41
C PRO A 128 17.90 -5.87 7.31
N LEU A 129 17.40 -4.65 7.06
CA LEU A 129 16.18 -4.15 7.70
C LEU A 129 14.90 -4.78 7.13
N TYR A 130 14.92 -5.30 5.90
CA TYR A 130 13.75 -5.97 5.33
C TYR A 130 13.47 -7.30 6.01
N THR A 131 12.19 -7.61 6.13
CA THR A 131 11.74 -8.89 6.67
C THR A 131 11.63 -9.98 5.60
N LYS A 132 11.49 -9.58 4.34
CA LYS A 132 11.26 -10.45 3.19
C LYS A 132 12.44 -10.42 2.20
N PRO A 133 12.68 -11.54 1.50
CA PRO A 133 13.75 -11.66 0.51
C PRO A 133 13.36 -11.13 -0.88
N TRP A 134 12.24 -10.45 -1.01
CA TRP A 134 11.74 -9.85 -2.26
C TRP A 134 11.28 -8.42 -2.03
N ALA A 135 11.12 -7.68 -3.13
CA ALA A 135 10.63 -6.31 -3.09
C ALA A 135 9.13 -6.27 -2.80
N GLU A 136 8.72 -5.35 -1.92
CA GLU A 136 7.33 -5.15 -1.52
C GLU A 136 6.82 -3.78 -1.96
N PRO A 137 5.57 -3.69 -2.47
CA PRO A 137 4.93 -2.44 -2.82
C PRO A 137 4.31 -1.79 -1.57
N PHE A 138 4.29 -0.44 -1.52
CA PHE A 138 3.82 0.28 -0.34
C PHE A 138 2.76 1.33 -0.64
N ALA A 139 2.94 2.11 -1.72
CA ALA A 139 2.01 3.20 -2.02
C ALA A 139 2.07 3.63 -3.50
N PHE A 140 1.01 4.30 -3.94
CA PHE A 140 0.96 5.04 -5.19
C PHE A 140 0.51 6.47 -4.93
N LYS A 141 1.28 7.46 -5.38
CA LYS A 141 0.85 8.86 -5.45
C LYS A 141 0.35 9.15 -6.86
N VAL A 142 -0.91 9.53 -6.99
CA VAL A 142 -1.60 9.67 -8.27
C VAL A 142 -2.14 11.07 -8.42
N VAL A 143 -1.57 11.85 -9.31
CA VAL A 143 -2.09 13.16 -9.74
C VAL A 143 -2.92 13.00 -11.00
N ASN A 144 -2.47 12.17 -11.92
CA ASN A 144 -3.14 11.89 -13.19
C ASN A 144 -4.07 10.66 -13.07
N GLN A 145 -5.26 10.87 -12.51
CA GLN A 145 -6.27 9.82 -12.37
C GLN A 145 -6.73 9.19 -13.70
N PRO A 146 -6.89 9.95 -14.80
CA PRO A 146 -7.15 9.35 -16.12
C PRO A 146 -6.07 8.36 -16.55
N HIS A 147 -4.78 8.64 -16.28
CA HIS A 147 -3.69 7.73 -16.59
C HIS A 147 -3.79 6.44 -15.76
N LEU A 148 -4.02 6.52 -14.45
CA LEU A 148 -4.23 5.35 -13.61
C LEU A 148 -5.39 4.48 -14.12
N ARG A 149 -6.55 5.08 -14.42
CA ARG A 149 -7.70 4.33 -14.96
C ARG A 149 -7.38 3.62 -16.27
N SER A 150 -6.68 4.29 -17.16
CA SER A 150 -6.25 3.69 -18.43
C SER A 150 -5.28 2.52 -18.21
N ALA A 151 -4.34 2.67 -17.28
CA ALA A 151 -3.39 1.62 -16.94
C ALA A 151 -4.09 0.41 -16.30
N ILE A 152 -5.06 0.63 -15.41
CA ILE A 152 -5.89 -0.44 -14.82
C ILE A 152 -6.63 -1.21 -15.93
N GLN A 153 -7.29 -0.51 -16.86
CA GLN A 153 -8.00 -1.14 -17.98
C GLN A 153 -7.05 -1.95 -18.87
N LEU A 154 -5.88 -1.41 -19.20
CA LEU A 154 -4.86 -2.12 -19.98
C LEU A 154 -4.33 -3.35 -19.24
N THR A 155 -4.09 -3.25 -17.95
CA THR A 155 -3.67 -4.37 -17.10
C THR A 155 -4.70 -5.50 -17.16
N GLN A 156 -5.99 -5.18 -17.07
CA GLN A 156 -7.07 -6.15 -17.20
C GLN A 156 -7.12 -6.80 -18.59
N ILE A 157 -6.90 -6.02 -19.65
CA ILE A 157 -6.84 -6.54 -21.02
C ILE A 157 -5.66 -7.50 -21.18
N PHE A 158 -4.48 -7.10 -20.74
CA PHE A 158 -3.27 -7.93 -20.83
C PHE A 158 -3.38 -9.21 -20.00
N MET A 159 -4.01 -9.15 -18.83
CA MET A 159 -4.31 -10.35 -18.04
C MET A 159 -5.20 -11.34 -18.82
N ARG A 160 -6.32 -10.87 -19.39
CA ARG A 160 -7.23 -11.71 -20.18
C ARG A 160 -6.57 -12.30 -21.43
N GLN A 161 -5.51 -11.65 -21.92
CA GLN A 161 -4.71 -12.15 -23.06
C GLN A 161 -3.57 -13.08 -22.63
N GLY A 162 -3.42 -13.36 -21.32
CA GLY A 162 -2.36 -14.23 -20.81
C GLY A 162 -0.97 -13.62 -20.88
N ALA A 163 -0.85 -12.28 -20.89
CA ALA A 163 0.43 -11.59 -21.01
C ALA A 163 1.23 -11.62 -19.70
N PHE A 164 0.59 -11.87 -18.56
CA PHE A 164 1.25 -11.97 -17.26
C PHE A 164 1.47 -13.43 -16.86
N ARG A 165 2.56 -13.68 -16.10
CA ARG A 165 2.90 -14.99 -15.54
C ARG A 165 2.03 -15.35 -14.32
N ARG A 166 1.39 -14.35 -13.72
CA ARG A 166 0.50 -14.47 -12.57
C ARG A 166 -0.60 -13.43 -12.67
N LYS A 167 -1.57 -13.49 -11.77
CA LYS A 167 -2.58 -12.43 -11.62
C LYS A 167 -1.86 -11.11 -11.28
N PRO A 168 -2.14 -10.03 -12.03
CA PRO A 168 -1.42 -8.77 -11.84
C PRO A 168 -1.72 -8.14 -10.48
N ILE A 169 -0.67 -7.67 -9.84
CA ILE A 169 -0.70 -6.86 -8.61
C ILE A 169 -0.02 -5.52 -8.87
N ALA A 170 0.45 -4.84 -7.83
CA ALA A 170 1.09 -3.52 -7.91
C ALA A 170 2.24 -3.45 -8.93
N TRP A 171 3.09 -4.49 -9.00
CA TRP A 171 4.24 -4.54 -9.89
C TRP A 171 3.85 -4.56 -11.36
N GLU A 172 2.90 -5.39 -11.73
CA GLU A 172 2.41 -5.51 -13.09
C GLU A 172 1.66 -4.24 -13.51
N LEU A 173 0.88 -3.64 -12.60
CA LEU A 173 0.25 -2.34 -12.85
C LEU A 173 1.31 -1.25 -13.09
N TRP A 174 2.38 -1.21 -12.29
CA TRP A 174 3.47 -0.25 -12.47
C TRP A 174 4.18 -0.43 -13.81
N GLN A 175 4.44 -1.66 -14.23
CA GLN A 175 5.00 -1.95 -15.56
C GLN A 175 4.12 -1.40 -16.69
N VAL A 176 2.80 -1.50 -16.56
CA VAL A 176 1.85 -0.94 -17.53
C VAL A 176 1.87 0.59 -17.51
N ILE A 177 1.87 1.22 -16.33
CA ILE A 177 1.96 2.68 -16.17
C ILE A 177 3.23 3.22 -16.84
N LYS A 178 4.36 2.58 -16.62
CA LYS A 178 5.66 3.02 -17.15
C LYS A 178 5.98 2.46 -18.55
N THR A 179 5.05 1.73 -19.16
CA THR A 179 5.24 1.08 -20.48
C THR A 179 6.50 0.20 -20.54
N GLN A 180 6.80 -0.47 -19.45
CA GLN A 180 7.96 -1.37 -19.31
C GLN A 180 7.67 -2.76 -19.89
N ALA A 181 8.74 -3.57 -19.99
CA ALA A 181 8.59 -4.98 -20.33
C ALA A 181 7.79 -5.72 -19.25
N LEU A 182 6.70 -6.40 -19.64
CA LEU A 182 5.87 -7.15 -18.69
C LEU A 182 6.67 -8.31 -18.07
N ASN A 183 6.38 -8.62 -16.82
CA ASN A 183 7.02 -9.68 -16.04
C ASN A 183 8.51 -9.45 -15.71
N VAL A 184 9.01 -8.23 -15.85
CA VAL A 184 10.36 -7.80 -15.49
C VAL A 184 10.26 -6.56 -14.60
N ILE A 185 10.84 -6.61 -13.41
CA ILE A 185 10.87 -5.45 -12.51
C ILE A 185 12.10 -4.61 -12.83
N GLU A 186 11.89 -3.36 -13.22
CA GLU A 186 12.93 -2.36 -13.40
C GLU A 186 13.07 -1.54 -12.11
N TYR A 187 14.06 -1.91 -11.31
CA TYR A 187 14.21 -1.38 -9.94
C TYR A 187 14.60 0.09 -9.84
N ASP A 188 15.01 0.72 -10.92
CA ASP A 188 15.33 2.15 -11.00
C ASP A 188 14.13 3.02 -11.42
N SER A 189 12.97 2.41 -11.63
CA SER A 189 11.79 3.07 -12.18
C SER A 189 10.83 3.64 -11.15
N TYR A 190 11.05 3.44 -9.86
CA TYR A 190 10.17 3.85 -8.77
C TYR A 190 10.93 4.44 -7.59
N VAL A 191 10.23 5.07 -6.65
CA VAL A 191 10.82 5.64 -5.44
C VAL A 191 11.12 4.55 -4.42
N HIS A 192 12.37 4.43 -4.03
CA HIS A 192 12.83 3.41 -3.09
C HIS A 192 12.57 3.80 -1.63
N ILE A 193 11.94 2.88 -0.90
CA ILE A 193 11.88 2.90 0.56
C ILE A 193 12.89 1.86 1.06
N ASN A 194 13.91 2.32 1.77
CA ASN A 194 15.05 1.48 2.18
C ASN A 194 15.21 1.46 3.70
N ASP A 195 14.19 0.96 4.39
CA ASP A 195 14.16 0.83 5.84
C ASP A 195 13.33 -0.41 6.26
N TYR A 196 12.84 -0.46 7.50
CA TYR A 196 12.04 -1.59 7.99
C TYR A 196 10.58 -1.59 7.52
N THR A 197 10.15 -0.63 6.70
CA THR A 197 8.79 -0.62 6.13
C THR A 197 8.52 -1.93 5.41
N CYS A 198 7.45 -2.60 5.80
CA CYS A 198 7.08 -3.91 5.27
C CYS A 198 5.59 -4.18 5.42
N ASP A 199 5.02 -4.98 4.53
CA ASP A 199 3.67 -5.50 4.68
C ASP A 199 3.64 -6.67 5.68
N VAL A 200 2.46 -6.97 6.19
CA VAL A 200 2.21 -8.07 7.13
C VAL A 200 1.31 -9.11 6.49
N ASP A 201 1.90 -10.22 6.04
CA ASP A 201 1.17 -11.37 5.52
C ASP A 201 0.88 -12.41 6.60
N GLY A 202 1.75 -12.54 7.60
CA GLY A 202 1.65 -13.51 8.66
C GLY A 202 2.14 -13.00 10.02
N PRO A 203 1.87 -13.75 11.11
CA PRO A 203 2.34 -13.40 12.46
C PRO A 203 3.85 -13.28 12.57
N GLU A 204 4.58 -14.07 11.77
CA GLU A 204 6.05 -14.05 11.71
C GLU A 204 6.61 -12.75 11.15
N ASP A 205 5.89 -12.08 10.22
CA ASP A 205 6.30 -10.79 9.68
C ASP A 205 6.23 -9.72 10.75
N LEU A 206 5.13 -9.72 11.52
CA LEU A 206 4.93 -8.78 12.61
C LEU A 206 6.07 -8.86 13.64
N ALA A 207 6.42 -10.06 14.08
CA ALA A 207 7.51 -10.27 15.03
C ALA A 207 8.85 -9.76 14.51
N LYS A 208 9.18 -10.04 13.24
CA LYS A 208 10.40 -9.56 12.58
C LYS A 208 10.43 -8.04 12.43
N ILE A 209 9.29 -7.43 12.10
CA ILE A 209 9.17 -5.98 11.99
C ILE A 209 9.43 -5.33 13.34
N GLU A 210 8.79 -5.83 14.42
CA GLU A 210 8.98 -5.31 15.77
C GLU A 210 10.42 -5.41 16.26
N GLU A 211 11.14 -6.49 15.91
CA GLU A 211 12.56 -6.66 16.23
C GLU A 211 13.43 -5.60 15.53
N LYS A 212 13.08 -5.23 14.29
CA LYS A 212 13.84 -4.29 13.46
C LYS A 212 13.48 -2.82 13.70
N MET A 213 12.31 -2.57 14.28
CA MET A 213 11.89 -1.21 14.61
C MET A 213 12.82 -0.62 15.68
N PRO A 214 13.38 0.57 15.44
CA PRO A 214 14.11 1.28 16.50
C PRO A 214 13.18 1.52 17.70
N TYR A 215 13.76 1.57 18.91
CA TYR A 215 13.02 2.02 20.08
C TYR A 215 12.56 3.45 19.81
N GLU A 216 11.28 3.65 19.53
CA GLU A 216 10.69 4.97 19.54
C GLU A 216 10.71 5.43 21.00
N THR A 217 11.66 6.30 21.33
CA THR A 217 11.64 6.99 22.61
C THR A 217 10.35 7.79 22.60
N SER A 218 9.40 7.40 23.46
CA SER A 218 8.21 8.20 23.68
C SER A 218 8.69 9.61 24.02
N MET A 219 8.49 10.58 23.12
CA MET A 219 8.63 11.97 23.49
C MET A 219 7.70 12.16 24.67
N GLU A 220 8.31 12.38 25.84
CA GLU A 220 7.62 12.70 27.05
C GLU A 220 6.55 13.74 26.73
N ARG A 221 5.32 13.42 27.07
CA ARG A 221 4.26 14.41 27.21
C ARG A 221 4.72 15.42 28.26
N ILE A 222 5.45 16.43 27.82
CA ILE A 222 5.66 17.61 28.63
C ILE A 222 4.34 18.37 28.60
N GLY A 223 3.73 18.45 29.77
CA GLY A 223 2.40 18.96 30.07
C GLY A 223 2.17 20.44 29.75
#